data_4058e3acbfda787e98764c74d1b96779
#
_entry.id   4058e3acbfda787e98764c74d1b96779
#
_cell.length_a   1.000
_cell.length_b   1.000
_cell.length_c   1.000
_cell.angle_alpha   90.00
_cell.angle_beta   90.00
_cell.angle_gamma   90.00
#
_symmetry.space_group_name_H-M   'P 1'
#
loop_
_entity.id
_entity.type
_entity.pdbx_description
1 polymer ?
#
loop_
_entity_poly.entity_id
_entity_poly.type
_entity_poly.pdbx_seq_one_letter_code
_entity_poly.pdbx_strand_id
1 'polypeptide(L)'
;MAERSRVAVLISGRGSNMAALIYAARADDCVYEVALVSGDKPDAHGLEVARAEGITVEPMDARALGPDFWPRLQHALESAGIDLIALAGFMRIIPDNFLGKWEGRIVNIHPSLLPRHKGLKTHEACLAAGDKVTGATVHLVSPDLDSGEILGQLEVAVLPNDTPGTLAERVLIAEHQIYPHVVSQYLGRTRDFDWITGRVGEIALALAETSFQTSHGSPGWKVGSKSSSKFFAIMWNRHHGEETVGLLVKCSGQDEMAQLIEAEPELYFRPAYYGPSDWIGIKLDRPRVDWDHVAEWLQRSWLAMAPPRLTKLMRVSNEF
;
A
#
# COMPACT_ATOMS: atom_id res chain seq x y z
N MET A 1 14.73 15.40 -0.38
CA MET A 1 14.46 14.11 0.27
C MET A 1 13.17 13.56 -0.32
N ALA A 2 13.10 12.26 -0.63
CA ALA A 2 11.87 11.66 -1.12
C ALA A 2 10.74 11.83 -0.08
N GLU A 3 9.54 12.11 -0.53
CA GLU A 3 8.36 12.26 0.31
C GLU A 3 8.11 10.97 1.11
N ARG A 4 7.94 11.08 2.43
CA ARG A 4 7.64 9.93 3.30
C ARG A 4 6.17 9.58 3.23
N SER A 5 5.85 8.28 3.24
CA SER A 5 4.47 7.82 3.33
C SER A 5 3.87 8.17 4.70
N ARG A 6 2.63 8.62 4.74
CA ARG A 6 1.92 9.04 5.95
C ARG A 6 1.14 7.88 6.55
N VAL A 7 1.55 7.42 7.73
CA VAL A 7 0.93 6.29 8.43
C VAL A 7 0.04 6.79 9.56
N ALA A 8 -1.22 6.28 9.58
CA ALA A 8 -2.05 6.40 10.77
C ALA A 8 -1.93 5.13 11.61
N VAL A 9 -1.84 5.27 12.93
CA VAL A 9 -1.85 4.12 13.84
C VAL A 9 -3.14 4.11 14.66
N LEU A 10 -3.88 2.99 14.60
CA LEU A 10 -5.10 2.80 15.38
C LEU A 10 -4.84 1.91 16.60
N ILE A 11 -5.31 2.36 17.76
CA ILE A 11 -5.09 1.69 19.05
C ILE A 11 -6.38 1.59 19.87
N SER A 12 -6.45 0.62 20.81
CA SER A 12 -7.50 0.52 21.83
C SER A 12 -6.97 0.52 23.27
N GLY A 13 -5.63 0.66 23.45
CA GLY A 13 -5.04 0.50 24.80
C GLY A 13 -3.67 1.16 24.98
N ARG A 14 -2.68 0.37 25.44
CA ARG A 14 -1.35 0.87 25.88
C ARG A 14 -0.51 1.49 24.75
N GLY A 15 -0.62 1.01 23.52
CA GLY A 15 0.07 1.59 22.36
C GLY A 15 1.56 1.24 22.25
N SER A 16 2.02 0.11 22.80
CA SER A 16 3.44 -0.27 22.73
C SER A 16 3.93 -0.53 21.29
N ASN A 17 3.11 -1.20 20.47
CA ASN A 17 3.40 -1.39 19.03
C ASN A 17 3.36 -0.05 18.26
N MET A 18 2.45 0.87 18.64
CA MET A 18 2.44 2.23 18.12
C MET A 18 3.75 2.96 18.44
N ALA A 19 4.23 2.87 19.68
CA ALA A 19 5.49 3.50 20.08
C ALA A 19 6.68 2.95 19.26
N ALA A 20 6.72 1.63 19.00
CA ALA A 20 7.73 1.02 18.13
C ALA A 20 7.71 1.61 16.72
N LEU A 21 6.53 1.82 16.13
CA LEU A 21 6.37 2.48 14.82
C LEU A 21 6.85 3.94 14.85
N ILE A 22 6.49 4.70 15.90
CA ILE A 22 6.89 6.11 16.06
C ILE A 22 8.42 6.22 16.15
N TYR A 23 9.06 5.39 16.97
CA TYR A 23 10.52 5.46 17.13
C TYR A 23 11.26 5.04 15.87
N ALA A 24 10.80 4.01 15.17
CA ALA A 24 11.38 3.60 13.90
C ALA A 24 11.25 4.69 12.81
N ALA A 25 10.14 5.43 12.80
CA ALA A 25 9.90 6.53 11.85
C ALA A 25 10.88 7.71 12.00
N ARG A 26 11.66 7.77 13.10
CA ARG A 26 12.66 8.83 13.34
C ARG A 26 13.98 8.59 12.63
N ALA A 27 14.22 7.40 12.10
CA ALA A 27 15.42 7.14 11.32
C ALA A 27 15.41 7.98 10.02
N ASP A 28 16.58 8.49 9.63
CA ASP A 28 16.71 9.38 8.47
C ASP A 28 16.33 8.67 7.15
N ASP A 29 16.59 7.38 7.07
CA ASP A 29 16.30 6.51 5.94
C ASP A 29 14.89 5.87 5.97
N CYS A 30 14.09 6.14 7.01
CA CYS A 30 12.74 5.61 7.11
C CYS A 30 11.84 6.17 5.99
N VAL A 31 11.12 5.27 5.31
CA VAL A 31 10.26 5.61 4.17
C VAL A 31 8.89 6.13 4.58
N TYR A 32 8.57 6.15 5.88
CA TYR A 32 7.29 6.62 6.40
C TYR A 32 7.45 7.56 7.61
N GLU A 33 6.39 8.30 7.89
CA GLU A 33 6.18 9.03 9.14
C GLU A 33 4.87 8.59 9.79
N VAL A 34 4.79 8.60 11.11
CA VAL A 34 3.50 8.47 11.82
C VAL A 34 2.85 9.84 11.89
N ALA A 35 1.86 10.05 11.02
CA ALA A 35 1.21 11.36 10.86
C ALA A 35 -0.01 11.54 11.78
N LEU A 36 -0.65 10.42 12.20
CA LEU A 36 -1.85 10.42 13.01
C LEU A 36 -1.89 9.20 13.91
N VAL A 37 -2.31 9.38 15.16
CA VAL A 37 -2.73 8.28 16.05
C VAL A 37 -4.18 8.48 16.44
N SER A 38 -5.00 7.46 16.25
CA SER A 38 -6.39 7.47 16.69
C SER A 38 -6.71 6.27 17.57
N GLY A 39 -7.65 6.42 18.49
CA GLY A 39 -8.12 5.36 19.37
C GLY A 39 -9.62 5.34 19.47
N ASP A 40 -10.19 4.14 19.66
CA ASP A 40 -11.63 3.94 19.87
C ASP A 40 -12.09 4.21 21.31
N LYS A 41 -11.14 4.50 22.21
CA LYS A 41 -11.33 4.91 23.60
C LYS A 41 -10.57 6.21 23.83
N PRO A 42 -11.24 7.29 24.24
CA PRO A 42 -10.61 8.61 24.37
C PRO A 42 -9.58 8.69 25.51
N ASP A 43 -9.66 7.77 26.47
CA ASP A 43 -8.78 7.61 27.62
C ASP A 43 -7.68 6.55 27.42
N ALA A 44 -7.50 6.01 26.23
CA ALA A 44 -6.45 5.04 25.95
C ALA A 44 -5.05 5.65 26.21
N HIS A 45 -4.26 5.01 27.08
CA HIS A 45 -2.95 5.50 27.50
C HIS A 45 -1.99 5.76 26.31
N GLY A 46 -2.08 4.96 25.25
CA GLY A 46 -1.28 5.16 24.04
C GLY A 46 -1.51 6.52 23.36
N LEU A 47 -2.69 7.15 23.53
CA LEU A 47 -2.95 8.50 23.02
C LEU A 47 -2.13 9.57 23.76
N GLU A 48 -1.90 9.38 25.06
CA GLU A 48 -1.04 10.27 25.86
C GLU A 48 0.42 10.12 25.42
N VAL A 49 0.88 8.86 25.20
CA VAL A 49 2.21 8.58 24.67
C VAL A 49 2.41 9.26 23.31
N ALA A 50 1.45 9.12 22.39
CA ALA A 50 1.55 9.74 21.06
C ALA A 50 1.65 11.27 21.13
N ARG A 51 0.86 11.91 22.02
CA ARG A 51 0.96 13.37 22.25
C ARG A 51 2.32 13.79 22.79
N ALA A 52 2.86 13.02 23.75
CA ALA A 52 4.17 13.30 24.33
C ALA A 52 5.30 13.19 23.28
N GLU A 53 5.12 12.32 22.27
CA GLU A 53 6.03 12.14 21.14
C GLU A 53 5.81 13.17 20.01
N GLY A 54 4.88 14.13 20.17
CA GLY A 54 4.61 15.18 19.20
C GLY A 54 3.75 14.75 18.01
N ILE A 55 3.10 13.60 18.09
CA ILE A 55 2.24 13.08 17.01
C ILE A 55 0.82 13.68 17.14
N THR A 56 0.22 14.01 16.01
CA THR A 56 -1.20 14.42 15.98
C THR A 56 -2.09 13.27 16.46
N VAL A 57 -3.01 13.59 17.37
CA VAL A 57 -3.88 12.58 17.99
C VAL A 57 -5.35 12.95 17.77
N GLU A 58 -6.13 12.00 17.26
CA GLU A 58 -7.60 12.10 17.14
C GLU A 58 -8.26 11.08 18.07
N PRO A 59 -8.59 11.46 19.31
CA PRO A 59 -9.28 10.58 20.25
C PRO A 59 -10.75 10.45 19.87
N MET A 60 -11.27 9.23 19.86
CA MET A 60 -12.67 8.98 19.54
C MET A 60 -13.30 8.11 20.64
N ASP A 61 -14.51 8.47 21.05
CA ASP A 61 -15.34 7.61 21.88
C ASP A 61 -16.27 6.80 20.97
N ALA A 62 -15.87 5.57 20.67
CA ALA A 62 -16.65 4.72 19.79
C ALA A 62 -18.01 4.32 20.35
N ARG A 63 -18.22 4.39 21.68
CA ARG A 63 -19.53 4.14 22.30
C ARG A 63 -20.45 5.34 22.13
N ALA A 64 -19.92 6.54 22.36
CA ALA A 64 -20.69 7.78 22.21
C ALA A 64 -21.01 8.08 20.73
N LEU A 65 -20.08 7.80 19.83
CA LEU A 65 -20.25 8.03 18.38
C LEU A 65 -21.15 6.98 17.71
N GLY A 66 -21.20 5.76 18.22
CA GLY A 66 -22.01 4.70 17.62
C GLY A 66 -21.75 4.53 16.13
N PRO A 67 -22.78 4.68 15.26
CA PRO A 67 -22.66 4.53 13.81
C PRO A 67 -21.73 5.58 13.15
N ASP A 68 -21.59 6.75 13.78
CA ASP A 68 -20.79 7.86 13.23
C ASP A 68 -19.29 7.68 13.44
N PHE A 69 -18.87 6.65 14.17
CA PHE A 69 -17.45 6.37 14.43
C PHE A 69 -16.65 6.18 13.14
N TRP A 70 -17.09 5.30 12.26
CA TRP A 70 -16.37 5.01 11.02
C TRP A 70 -16.35 6.17 10.03
N PRO A 71 -17.47 6.88 9.76
CA PRO A 71 -17.47 8.10 8.97
C PRO A 71 -16.51 9.17 9.49
N ARG A 72 -16.49 9.38 10.82
CA ARG A 72 -15.57 10.35 11.43
C ARG A 72 -14.11 9.94 11.32
N LEU A 73 -13.81 8.67 11.57
CA LEU A 73 -12.45 8.12 11.38
C LEU A 73 -12.01 8.27 9.92
N GLN A 74 -12.87 7.93 8.96
CA GLN A 74 -12.61 8.09 7.53
C GLN A 74 -12.23 9.54 7.21
N HIS A 75 -13.02 10.50 7.65
CA HIS A 75 -12.76 11.92 7.44
C HIS A 75 -11.42 12.37 8.04
N ALA A 76 -11.09 11.94 9.26
CA ALA A 76 -9.82 12.27 9.91
C ALA A 76 -8.61 11.71 9.13
N LEU A 77 -8.70 10.47 8.64
CA LEU A 77 -7.65 9.83 7.85
C LEU A 77 -7.44 10.51 6.49
N GLU A 78 -8.54 10.84 5.79
CA GLU A 78 -8.50 11.55 4.51
C GLU A 78 -7.93 12.96 4.67
N SER A 79 -8.39 13.70 5.69
CA SER A 79 -7.90 15.06 5.99
C SER A 79 -6.42 15.09 6.38
N ALA A 80 -5.94 14.03 7.03
CA ALA A 80 -4.53 13.87 7.36
C ALA A 80 -3.69 13.33 6.18
N GLY A 81 -4.29 13.03 5.03
CA GLY A 81 -3.59 12.51 3.86
C GLY A 81 -2.91 11.17 4.12
N ILE A 82 -3.57 10.22 4.80
CA ILE A 82 -2.99 8.94 5.20
C ILE A 82 -2.84 7.98 4.01
N ASP A 83 -1.67 7.35 3.90
CA ASP A 83 -1.36 6.34 2.88
C ASP A 83 -1.60 4.92 3.38
N LEU A 84 -1.28 4.65 4.66
CA LEU A 84 -1.42 3.35 5.28
C LEU A 84 -2.00 3.46 6.69
N ILE A 85 -2.87 2.55 7.06
CA ILE A 85 -3.38 2.38 8.42
C ILE A 85 -2.67 1.18 9.06
N ALA A 86 -2.04 1.39 10.21
CA ALA A 86 -1.42 0.35 11.03
C ALA A 86 -2.27 0.08 12.27
N LEU A 87 -2.81 -1.13 12.41
CA LEU A 87 -3.54 -1.56 13.59
C LEU A 87 -2.55 -2.03 14.66
N ALA A 88 -2.50 -1.35 15.78
CA ALA A 88 -1.59 -1.64 16.89
C ALA A 88 -2.37 -1.98 18.18
N GLY A 89 -2.99 -3.14 18.19
CA GLY A 89 -3.90 -3.55 19.26
C GLY A 89 -5.24 -2.84 19.20
N PHE A 90 -5.75 -2.59 18.01
CA PHE A 90 -7.08 -2.06 17.77
C PHE A 90 -8.12 -3.20 17.80
N MET A 91 -9.11 -3.10 18.69
CA MET A 91 -9.98 -4.23 19.06
C MET A 91 -11.38 -4.16 18.45
N ARG A 92 -11.56 -3.41 17.38
CA ARG A 92 -12.86 -3.33 16.68
C ARG A 92 -12.82 -4.07 15.36
N ILE A 93 -13.95 -4.73 15.04
CA ILE A 93 -14.16 -5.29 13.70
C ILE A 93 -14.37 -4.12 12.73
N ILE A 94 -13.61 -4.13 11.65
CA ILE A 94 -13.67 -3.11 10.61
C ILE A 94 -14.78 -3.50 9.61
N PRO A 95 -15.75 -2.62 9.33
CA PRO A 95 -16.83 -2.95 8.41
C PRO A 95 -16.38 -2.93 6.94
N ASP A 96 -17.03 -3.73 6.10
CA ASP A 96 -16.65 -3.94 4.70
C ASP A 96 -16.60 -2.64 3.87
N ASN A 97 -17.52 -1.71 4.13
CA ASN A 97 -17.55 -0.42 3.45
C ASN A 97 -16.35 0.48 3.79
N PHE A 98 -15.74 0.30 4.96
CA PHE A 98 -14.48 0.97 5.32
C PHE A 98 -13.29 0.20 4.73
N LEU A 99 -13.30 -1.14 4.82
CA LEU A 99 -12.25 -1.98 4.22
C LEU A 99 -12.10 -1.73 2.73
N GLY A 100 -13.20 -1.65 1.97
CA GLY A 100 -13.16 -1.43 0.53
C GLY A 100 -12.50 -0.09 0.12
N LYS A 101 -12.64 0.95 0.94
CA LYS A 101 -11.95 2.24 0.70
C LYS A 101 -10.45 2.19 0.97
N TRP A 102 -10.01 1.25 1.80
CA TRP A 102 -8.64 1.10 2.24
C TRP A 102 -8.04 -0.25 1.84
N GLU A 103 -8.54 -0.86 0.77
CA GLU A 103 -8.05 -2.14 0.27
C GLU A 103 -6.54 -2.08 0.02
N GLY A 104 -5.81 -3.08 0.54
CA GLY A 104 -4.34 -3.13 0.49
C GLY A 104 -3.64 -2.04 1.30
N ARG A 105 -4.36 -1.21 2.09
CA ARG A 105 -3.80 -0.10 2.87
C ARG A 105 -4.09 -0.19 4.37
N ILE A 106 -4.46 -1.36 4.87
CA ILE A 106 -4.58 -1.62 6.30
C ILE A 106 -3.71 -2.83 6.63
N VAL A 107 -2.77 -2.65 7.56
CA VAL A 107 -1.92 -3.71 8.09
C VAL A 107 -2.22 -3.95 9.57
N ASN A 108 -2.12 -5.20 10.00
CA ASN A 108 -2.29 -5.58 11.40
C ASN A 108 -1.09 -6.38 11.89
N ILE A 109 -0.76 -6.22 13.17
CA ILE A 109 0.17 -7.10 13.90
C ILE A 109 -0.63 -8.07 14.75
N HIS A 110 -0.40 -9.38 14.59
CA HIS A 110 -1.09 -10.44 15.28
C HIS A 110 -0.12 -11.31 16.09
N PRO A 111 -0.39 -11.58 17.38
CA PRO A 111 0.57 -12.25 18.26
C PRO A 111 0.54 -13.77 18.15
N SER A 112 0.60 -14.30 16.92
CA SER A 112 0.81 -15.72 16.60
C SER A 112 1.43 -15.88 15.22
N LEU A 113 1.85 -17.10 14.87
CA LEU A 113 2.24 -17.46 13.50
C LEU A 113 1.01 -17.88 12.69
N LEU A 114 0.35 -16.90 12.05
CA LEU A 114 -0.79 -17.19 11.18
C LEU A 114 -0.44 -18.24 10.08
N PRO A 115 -1.37 -19.12 9.71
CA PRO A 115 -2.80 -19.13 10.03
C PRO A 115 -3.16 -19.80 11.37
N ARG A 116 -2.18 -20.14 12.23
CA ARG A 116 -2.42 -20.76 13.53
C ARG A 116 -2.87 -19.70 14.55
N HIS A 117 -3.79 -20.09 15.45
CA HIS A 117 -4.27 -19.27 16.56
C HIS A 117 -4.77 -17.88 16.15
N LYS A 118 -5.71 -17.83 15.19
CA LYS A 118 -6.45 -16.62 14.82
C LYS A 118 -7.28 -16.08 15.97
N GLY A 119 -7.60 -14.81 15.97
CA GLY A 119 -8.47 -14.16 16.96
C GLY A 119 -7.78 -13.87 18.29
N LEU A 120 -8.53 -13.99 19.36
CA LEU A 120 -8.11 -13.65 20.71
C LEU A 120 -7.45 -14.82 21.45
N LYS A 121 -6.73 -14.52 22.57
CA LYS A 121 -6.12 -15.52 23.49
C LYS A 121 -5.12 -16.46 22.80
N THR A 122 -4.34 -15.92 21.88
CA THR A 122 -3.37 -16.68 21.07
C THR A 122 -2.34 -17.42 21.91
N HIS A 123 -1.87 -16.83 23.01
CA HIS A 123 -0.85 -17.43 23.89
C HIS A 123 -1.43 -18.61 24.68
N GLU A 124 -2.67 -18.48 25.21
CA GLU A 124 -3.36 -19.59 25.87
C GLU A 124 -3.60 -20.76 24.87
N ALA A 125 -4.04 -20.43 23.65
CA ALA A 125 -4.29 -21.43 22.62
C ALA A 125 -2.99 -22.15 22.20
N CYS A 126 -1.90 -21.43 22.04
CA CYS A 126 -0.58 -21.95 21.72
C CYS A 126 -0.07 -22.92 22.80
N LEU A 127 -0.14 -22.52 24.07
CA LEU A 127 0.28 -23.36 25.20
C LEU A 127 -0.61 -24.61 25.33
N ALA A 128 -1.92 -24.46 25.18
CA ALA A 128 -2.86 -25.58 25.22
C ALA A 128 -2.64 -26.59 24.06
N ALA A 129 -2.24 -26.12 22.90
CA ALA A 129 -1.87 -26.97 21.75
C ALA A 129 -0.52 -27.67 21.93
N GLY A 130 0.30 -27.30 22.93
CA GLY A 130 1.62 -27.85 23.16
C GLY A 130 2.64 -27.46 22.08
N ASP A 131 2.42 -26.33 21.42
CA ASP A 131 3.33 -25.82 20.40
C ASP A 131 4.70 -25.51 20.99
N LYS A 132 5.74 -25.73 20.18
CA LYS A 132 7.13 -25.43 20.57
C LYS A 132 7.60 -24.06 20.06
N VAL A 133 6.86 -23.51 19.11
CA VAL A 133 7.14 -22.22 18.47
C VAL A 133 5.83 -21.48 18.29
N THR A 134 5.85 -20.20 18.58
CA THR A 134 4.84 -19.19 18.27
C THR A 134 5.51 -17.99 17.62
N GLY A 135 4.91 -16.82 17.62
CA GLY A 135 5.54 -15.62 17.09
C GLY A 135 4.59 -14.47 16.88
N ALA A 136 4.99 -13.59 16.00
CA ALA A 136 4.21 -12.46 15.54
C ALA A 136 4.06 -12.50 14.02
N THR A 137 2.90 -12.07 13.51
CA THR A 137 2.59 -11.96 12.09
C THR A 137 2.13 -10.54 11.77
N VAL A 138 2.75 -9.91 10.77
CA VAL A 138 2.21 -8.71 10.12
C VAL A 138 1.49 -9.15 8.85
N HIS A 139 0.24 -8.72 8.68
CA HIS A 139 -0.58 -9.11 7.54
C HIS A 139 -1.47 -7.97 7.08
N LEU A 140 -1.92 -8.02 5.82
CA LEU A 140 -2.99 -7.14 5.33
C LEU A 140 -4.31 -7.53 6.00
N VAL A 141 -5.14 -6.52 6.27
CA VAL A 141 -6.48 -6.77 6.79
C VAL A 141 -7.42 -7.09 5.63
N SER A 142 -8.18 -8.19 5.79
CA SER A 142 -9.19 -8.68 4.85
C SER A 142 -10.54 -8.81 5.56
N PRO A 143 -11.67 -9.01 4.82
CA PRO A 143 -12.97 -9.25 5.44
C PRO A 143 -12.98 -10.44 6.40
N ASP A 144 -12.25 -11.50 6.08
CA ASP A 144 -12.11 -12.66 6.95
C ASP A 144 -11.06 -12.38 8.04
N LEU A 145 -11.42 -12.63 9.30
CA LEU A 145 -10.57 -12.37 10.46
C LEU A 145 -9.21 -13.08 10.35
N ASP A 146 -8.13 -12.29 10.48
CA ASP A 146 -6.74 -12.74 10.46
C ASP A 146 -6.41 -13.68 9.29
N SER A 147 -6.94 -13.38 8.09
CA SER A 147 -6.84 -14.21 6.89
C SER A 147 -6.21 -13.50 5.69
N GLY A 148 -5.86 -12.23 5.83
CA GLY A 148 -5.23 -11.45 4.76
C GLY A 148 -3.80 -11.91 4.45
N GLU A 149 -3.26 -11.37 3.38
CA GLU A 149 -1.89 -11.67 2.93
C GLU A 149 -0.86 -11.43 4.04
N ILE A 150 -0.04 -12.45 4.31
CA ILE A 150 1.05 -12.37 5.28
C ILE A 150 2.21 -11.58 4.66
N LEU A 151 2.57 -10.47 5.29
CA LEU A 151 3.66 -9.61 4.85
C LEU A 151 5.00 -9.98 5.53
N GLY A 152 4.94 -10.54 6.73
CA GLY A 152 6.12 -11.00 7.46
C GLY A 152 5.77 -11.69 8.76
N GLN A 153 6.66 -12.59 9.19
CA GLN A 153 6.53 -13.35 10.44
C GLN A 153 7.86 -13.41 11.18
N LEU A 154 7.79 -13.41 12.50
CA LEU A 154 8.96 -13.61 13.37
C LEU A 154 8.64 -14.69 14.40
N GLU A 155 9.46 -15.74 14.41
CA GLU A 155 9.30 -16.88 15.30
C GLU A 155 9.79 -16.59 16.72
N VAL A 156 9.07 -17.13 17.70
CA VAL A 156 9.42 -17.07 19.13
C VAL A 156 9.31 -18.46 19.73
N ALA A 157 10.35 -18.93 20.39
CA ALA A 157 10.35 -20.22 21.06
C ALA A 157 9.38 -20.21 22.27
N VAL A 158 8.62 -21.29 22.44
CA VAL A 158 7.84 -21.59 23.65
C VAL A 158 8.70 -22.40 24.61
N LEU A 159 8.92 -21.84 25.80
CA LEU A 159 9.75 -22.48 26.83
C LEU A 159 8.95 -23.41 27.73
N PRO A 160 9.57 -24.44 28.34
CA PRO A 160 8.84 -25.46 29.10
C PRO A 160 7.98 -24.95 30.24
N ASN A 161 8.34 -23.79 30.82
CA ASN A 161 7.64 -23.20 31.98
C ASN A 161 6.87 -21.92 31.63
N ASP A 162 6.60 -21.70 30.35
CA ASP A 162 5.86 -20.50 29.95
C ASP A 162 4.43 -20.50 30.50
N THR A 163 4.06 -19.36 31.00
CA THR A 163 2.68 -18.95 31.22
C THR A 163 2.21 -18.09 30.05
N PRO A 164 0.90 -17.89 29.86
CA PRO A 164 0.42 -16.95 28.85
C PRO A 164 1.07 -15.56 28.98
N GLY A 165 1.32 -15.10 30.20
CA GLY A 165 1.94 -13.81 30.47
C GLY A 165 3.41 -13.74 30.04
N THR A 166 4.25 -14.72 30.42
CA THR A 166 5.67 -14.74 30.04
C THR A 166 5.87 -14.92 28.53
N LEU A 167 5.00 -15.71 27.91
CA LEU A 167 5.01 -15.88 26.46
C LEU A 167 4.59 -14.59 25.75
N ALA A 168 3.53 -13.90 26.27
CA ALA A 168 3.08 -12.63 25.72
C ALA A 168 4.16 -11.54 25.76
N GLU A 169 4.91 -11.43 26.86
CA GLU A 169 6.01 -10.48 27.00
C GLU A 169 7.11 -10.75 25.94
N ARG A 170 7.44 -12.02 25.68
CA ARG A 170 8.45 -12.41 24.69
C ARG A 170 7.97 -12.17 23.26
N VAL A 171 6.69 -12.49 22.97
CA VAL A 171 6.09 -12.24 21.65
C VAL A 171 6.00 -10.73 21.39
N LEU A 172 5.69 -9.92 22.41
CA LEU A 172 5.65 -8.45 22.28
C LEU A 172 6.99 -7.86 21.84
N ILE A 173 8.11 -8.41 22.31
CA ILE A 173 9.44 -7.98 21.83
C ILE A 173 9.58 -8.27 20.33
N ALA A 174 9.14 -9.44 19.89
CA ALA A 174 9.17 -9.79 18.48
C ALA A 174 8.24 -8.88 17.64
N GLU A 175 7.06 -8.53 18.16
CA GLU A 175 6.16 -7.57 17.51
C GLU A 175 6.84 -6.21 17.32
N HIS A 176 7.50 -5.67 18.35
CA HIS A 176 8.19 -4.38 18.28
C HIS A 176 9.34 -4.37 17.25
N GLN A 177 9.94 -5.52 16.98
CA GLN A 177 10.99 -5.67 15.98
C GLN A 177 10.42 -5.78 14.57
N ILE A 178 9.47 -6.69 14.38
CA ILE A 178 8.98 -7.01 13.03
C ILE A 178 8.04 -5.94 12.47
N TYR A 179 7.20 -5.32 13.31
CA TYR A 179 6.16 -4.44 12.81
C TYR A 179 6.70 -3.22 12.05
N PRO A 180 7.63 -2.41 12.62
CA PRO A 180 8.23 -1.29 11.90
C PRO A 180 8.99 -1.74 10.64
N HIS A 181 9.70 -2.86 10.72
CA HIS A 181 10.47 -3.40 9.60
C HIS A 181 9.56 -3.75 8.42
N VAL A 182 8.50 -4.51 8.66
CA VAL A 182 7.56 -4.94 7.61
C VAL A 182 6.76 -3.76 7.05
N VAL A 183 6.34 -2.81 7.90
CA VAL A 183 5.67 -1.57 7.42
C VAL A 183 6.59 -0.78 6.51
N SER A 184 7.87 -0.65 6.86
CA SER A 184 8.87 0.04 6.03
C SER A 184 9.09 -0.68 4.70
N GLN A 185 9.24 -2.00 4.71
CA GLN A 185 9.36 -2.80 3.49
C GLN A 185 8.12 -2.70 2.60
N TYR A 186 6.94 -2.79 3.20
CA TYR A 186 5.66 -2.72 2.48
C TYR A 186 5.48 -1.38 1.77
N LEU A 187 5.77 -0.27 2.46
CA LEU A 187 5.70 1.07 1.87
C LEU A 187 6.84 1.35 0.90
N GLY A 188 8.02 0.79 1.16
CA GLY A 188 9.18 0.91 0.26
C GLY A 188 8.97 0.23 -1.09
N ARG A 189 8.16 -0.84 -1.16
CA ARG A 189 7.89 -1.57 -2.40
C ARG A 189 7.24 -0.70 -3.49
N THR A 190 6.45 0.30 -3.11
CA THR A 190 5.83 1.24 -4.07
C THR A 190 6.85 2.13 -4.77
N ARG A 191 8.12 2.06 -4.41
CA ARG A 191 9.27 2.73 -5.04
C ARG A 191 10.20 1.74 -5.75
N ASP A 192 9.92 0.44 -5.61
CA ASP A 192 10.67 -0.63 -6.25
C ASP A 192 10.26 -0.77 -7.72
N PHE A 193 11.25 -0.72 -8.61
CA PHE A 193 11.01 -0.76 -10.05
C PHE A 193 10.37 -2.06 -10.51
N ASP A 194 10.78 -3.20 -9.95
CA ASP A 194 10.28 -4.51 -10.37
C ASP A 194 8.84 -4.71 -9.90
N TRP A 195 8.52 -4.27 -8.67
CA TRP A 195 7.16 -4.28 -8.17
C TRP A 195 6.23 -3.38 -9.00
N ILE A 196 6.63 -2.13 -9.28
CA ILE A 196 5.86 -1.19 -10.11
C ILE A 196 5.65 -1.79 -11.50
N THR A 197 6.70 -2.36 -12.10
CA THR A 197 6.64 -2.99 -13.43
C THR A 197 5.67 -4.18 -13.43
N GLY A 198 5.70 -5.01 -12.39
CA GLY A 198 4.75 -6.11 -12.21
C GLY A 198 3.30 -5.61 -12.16
N ARG A 199 3.02 -4.57 -11.37
CA ARG A 199 1.68 -4.00 -11.25
C ARG A 199 1.16 -3.38 -12.55
N VAL A 200 2.01 -2.62 -13.25
CA VAL A 200 1.68 -2.12 -14.61
C VAL A 200 1.42 -3.29 -15.56
N GLY A 201 2.22 -4.35 -15.46
CA GLY A 201 2.09 -5.55 -16.28
C GLY A 201 0.76 -6.27 -16.11
N GLU A 202 0.27 -6.41 -14.89
CA GLU A 202 -1.05 -6.98 -14.60
C GLU A 202 -2.16 -6.22 -15.32
N ILE A 203 -2.15 -4.89 -15.23
CA ILE A 203 -3.16 -4.03 -15.87
C ILE A 203 -3.02 -4.07 -17.40
N ALA A 204 -1.81 -3.93 -17.92
CA ALA A 204 -1.56 -3.89 -19.35
C ALA A 204 -1.91 -5.21 -20.05
N LEU A 205 -1.57 -6.37 -19.43
CA LEU A 205 -1.82 -7.70 -19.98
C LEU A 205 -3.30 -8.11 -19.94
N ALA A 206 -4.13 -7.43 -19.15
CA ALA A 206 -5.58 -7.60 -19.19
C ALA A 206 -6.22 -7.00 -20.47
N LEU A 207 -5.51 -6.12 -21.18
CA LEU A 207 -5.98 -5.54 -22.44
C LEU A 207 -5.79 -6.53 -23.59
N ALA A 208 -6.75 -6.54 -24.52
CA ALA A 208 -6.80 -7.51 -25.62
C ALA A 208 -5.55 -7.48 -26.51
N GLU A 209 -5.08 -8.65 -26.92
CA GLU A 209 -3.90 -8.83 -27.78
C GLU A 209 -2.65 -8.08 -27.32
N THR A 210 -2.47 -7.98 -26.01
CA THR A 210 -1.30 -7.39 -25.39
C THR A 210 -0.21 -8.43 -25.16
N SER A 211 1.03 -8.08 -25.41
CA SER A 211 2.21 -8.91 -25.14
C SER A 211 3.33 -8.08 -24.50
N PHE A 212 4.06 -8.69 -23.58
CA PHE A 212 5.25 -8.12 -22.98
C PHE A 212 6.45 -8.22 -23.93
N GLN A 213 7.24 -7.16 -24.02
CA GLN A 213 8.51 -7.15 -24.74
C GLN A 213 9.43 -6.04 -24.21
N THR A 214 10.74 -6.29 -24.17
CA THR A 214 11.73 -5.28 -23.81
C THR A 214 11.97 -4.30 -24.97
N SER A 215 12.04 -3.00 -24.68
CA SER A 215 12.44 -1.94 -25.60
C SER A 215 13.71 -1.26 -25.09
N HIS A 216 14.84 -1.41 -25.77
CA HIS A 216 16.12 -0.82 -25.36
C HIS A 216 16.50 -1.10 -23.89
N GLY A 217 16.21 -2.30 -23.40
CA GLY A 217 16.46 -2.70 -22.01
C GLY A 217 15.32 -2.37 -21.04
N SER A 218 14.33 -1.56 -21.43
CA SER A 218 13.17 -1.22 -20.59
C SER A 218 12.01 -2.19 -20.83
N PRO A 219 11.31 -2.65 -19.77
CA PRO A 219 10.06 -3.38 -19.90
C PRO A 219 9.01 -2.59 -20.68
N GLY A 220 8.23 -3.25 -21.53
CA GLY A 220 7.18 -2.59 -22.29
C GLY A 220 6.10 -3.55 -22.77
N TRP A 221 4.99 -3.01 -23.21
CA TRP A 221 3.84 -3.77 -23.67
C TRP A 221 3.42 -3.31 -25.06
N LYS A 222 3.16 -4.28 -25.90
CA LYS A 222 2.75 -4.09 -27.29
C LYS A 222 1.33 -4.59 -27.51
N VAL A 223 0.61 -3.94 -28.41
CA VAL A 223 -0.70 -4.36 -28.89
C VAL A 223 -0.63 -4.81 -30.34
N GLY A 224 -1.34 -5.89 -30.67
CA GLY A 224 -1.50 -6.42 -32.02
C GLY A 224 -0.73 -7.71 -32.29
N SER A 225 -0.84 -8.23 -33.53
CA SER A 225 -0.18 -9.48 -33.94
C SER A 225 1.35 -9.35 -34.02
N LYS A 226 2.07 -10.47 -33.90
CA LYS A 226 3.55 -10.54 -33.86
C LYS A 226 4.24 -9.73 -34.98
N SER A 227 3.66 -9.66 -36.16
CA SER A 227 4.27 -8.98 -37.33
C SER A 227 3.97 -7.47 -37.39
N SER A 228 2.97 -6.97 -36.67
CA SER A 228 2.52 -5.57 -36.74
C SER A 228 2.26 -4.93 -35.36
N SER A 229 2.80 -5.55 -34.31
CA SER A 229 2.61 -5.05 -32.93
C SER A 229 3.35 -3.73 -32.70
N LYS A 230 2.72 -2.82 -31.94
CA LYS A 230 3.28 -1.53 -31.56
C LYS A 230 3.31 -1.38 -30.05
N PHE A 231 4.35 -0.76 -29.50
CA PHE A 231 4.39 -0.40 -28.10
C PHE A 231 3.29 0.63 -27.81
N PHE A 232 2.57 0.43 -26.70
CA PHE A 232 1.64 1.39 -26.15
C PHE A 232 2.01 1.80 -24.72
N ALA A 233 2.89 1.04 -24.06
CA ALA A 233 3.38 1.33 -22.73
C ALA A 233 4.85 0.89 -22.62
N ILE A 234 5.69 1.71 -21.97
CA ILE A 234 7.11 1.44 -21.73
C ILE A 234 7.46 1.94 -20.33
N MET A 235 8.14 1.12 -19.54
CA MET A 235 8.67 1.54 -18.25
C MET A 235 9.86 2.46 -18.39
N TRP A 236 9.92 3.46 -17.52
CA TRP A 236 11.03 4.41 -17.40
C TRP A 236 11.70 4.22 -16.05
N ASN A 237 12.99 3.92 -16.02
CA ASN A 237 13.73 3.69 -14.78
C ASN A 237 14.92 4.64 -14.68
N ARG A 238 14.70 5.83 -14.16
CA ARG A 238 15.77 6.81 -13.85
C ARG A 238 16.76 7.03 -15.01
N HIS A 239 16.25 7.21 -16.21
CA HIS A 239 17.07 7.44 -17.41
C HIS A 239 17.26 8.93 -17.72
N HIS A 240 18.39 9.28 -18.34
CA HIS A 240 18.66 10.58 -18.94
C HIS A 240 18.50 11.78 -18.00
N GLY A 241 18.87 11.64 -16.72
CA GLY A 241 18.81 12.72 -15.72
C GLY A 241 17.47 12.86 -14.98
N GLU A 242 16.47 12.07 -15.35
CA GLU A 242 15.24 11.93 -14.58
C GLU A 242 15.43 10.88 -13.48
N GLU A 243 15.30 11.29 -12.23
CA GLU A 243 15.46 10.40 -11.05
C GLU A 243 14.19 9.64 -10.69
N THR A 244 13.19 9.56 -11.60
CA THR A 244 11.90 8.93 -11.34
C THR A 244 11.75 7.58 -12.02
N VAL A 245 10.98 6.69 -11.39
CA VAL A 245 10.39 5.54 -12.04
C VAL A 245 9.05 5.97 -12.62
N GLY A 246 8.84 5.75 -13.90
CA GLY A 246 7.63 6.19 -14.58
C GLY A 246 7.13 5.21 -15.63
N LEU A 247 5.95 5.51 -16.12
CA LEU A 247 5.30 4.82 -17.23
C LEU A 247 5.16 5.79 -18.41
N LEU A 248 5.71 5.43 -19.54
CA LEU A 248 5.51 6.17 -20.80
C LEU A 248 4.27 5.64 -21.52
N VAL A 249 3.36 6.53 -21.86
CA VAL A 249 2.10 6.28 -22.59
C VAL A 249 1.87 7.31 -23.68
N LYS A 250 1.03 7.01 -24.66
CA LYS A 250 0.66 7.95 -25.73
C LYS A 250 -0.37 8.95 -25.26
N CYS A 251 -0.11 10.23 -25.51
CA CYS A 251 -1.11 11.30 -25.41
C CYS A 251 -1.60 11.74 -26.79
N SER A 252 -2.56 12.65 -26.85
CA SER A 252 -3.17 13.08 -28.12
C SER A 252 -2.32 14.09 -28.90
N GLY A 253 -1.27 14.63 -28.30
CA GLY A 253 -0.36 15.58 -28.94
C GLY A 253 0.42 16.46 -27.96
N GLN A 254 1.24 17.37 -28.51
CA GLN A 254 2.12 18.22 -27.74
C GLN A 254 1.37 19.23 -26.84
N ASP A 255 0.20 19.71 -27.29
CA ASP A 255 -0.60 20.66 -26.52
C ASP A 255 -1.17 20.03 -25.25
N GLU A 256 -1.71 18.80 -25.37
CA GLU A 256 -2.18 18.07 -24.21
C GLU A 256 -1.02 17.75 -23.24
N MET A 257 0.12 17.30 -23.76
CA MET A 257 1.31 17.03 -22.95
C MET A 257 1.73 18.29 -22.15
N ALA A 258 1.76 19.45 -22.79
CA ALA A 258 2.13 20.69 -22.15
C ALA A 258 1.15 21.07 -21.04
N GLN A 259 -0.16 20.98 -21.31
CA GLN A 259 -1.21 21.26 -20.33
C GLN A 259 -1.15 20.34 -19.10
N LEU A 260 -0.95 19.05 -19.31
CA LEU A 260 -0.86 18.07 -18.23
C LEU A 260 0.36 18.30 -17.34
N ILE A 261 1.53 18.57 -17.94
CA ILE A 261 2.75 18.84 -17.19
C ILE A 261 2.66 20.18 -16.43
N GLU A 262 2.00 21.19 -17.01
CA GLU A 262 1.79 22.49 -16.33
C GLU A 262 0.80 22.35 -15.17
N ALA A 263 -0.29 21.58 -15.34
CA ALA A 263 -1.30 21.36 -14.32
C ALA A 263 -0.81 20.49 -13.15
N GLU A 264 -0.06 19.43 -13.45
CA GLU A 264 0.38 18.43 -12.47
C GLU A 264 1.85 18.02 -12.69
N PRO A 265 2.82 18.93 -12.46
CA PRO A 265 4.25 18.66 -12.69
C PRO A 265 4.82 17.58 -11.76
N GLU A 266 4.15 17.31 -10.64
CA GLU A 266 4.51 16.23 -9.73
C GLU A 266 4.06 14.84 -10.24
N LEU A 267 3.09 14.79 -11.16
CA LEU A 267 2.57 13.54 -11.72
C LEU A 267 3.15 13.24 -13.10
N TYR A 268 3.27 14.27 -13.96
CA TYR A 268 3.66 14.11 -15.35
C TYR A 268 5.04 14.67 -15.64
N PHE A 269 5.72 14.10 -16.65
CA PHE A 269 6.98 14.63 -17.16
C PHE A 269 7.10 14.41 -18.68
N ARG A 270 7.96 15.20 -19.31
CA ARG A 270 8.30 15.03 -20.72
C ARG A 270 9.48 14.06 -20.84
N PRO A 271 9.30 12.84 -21.35
CA PRO A 271 10.41 11.90 -21.45
C PRO A 271 11.39 12.33 -22.53
N ALA A 272 12.70 12.23 -22.24
CA ALA A 272 13.74 12.45 -23.22
C ALA A 272 13.56 11.49 -24.40
N TYR A 273 13.78 11.98 -25.64
CA TYR A 273 13.66 11.25 -26.92
C TYR A 273 12.25 10.78 -27.29
N TYR A 274 11.36 10.52 -26.37
CA TYR A 274 9.98 10.05 -26.62
C TYR A 274 8.96 11.20 -26.70
N GLY A 275 9.22 12.31 -26.00
CA GLY A 275 8.32 13.47 -25.99
C GLY A 275 7.96 14.01 -27.37
N PRO A 276 8.90 14.15 -28.35
CA PRO A 276 8.57 14.60 -29.72
C PRO A 276 7.59 13.70 -30.49
N SER A 277 7.43 12.46 -30.05
CA SER A 277 6.50 11.47 -30.64
C SER A 277 5.23 11.30 -29.81
N ASP A 278 4.80 12.31 -29.05
CA ASP A 278 3.58 12.35 -28.22
C ASP A 278 3.52 11.26 -27.16
N TRP A 279 4.66 10.95 -26.55
CA TRP A 279 4.73 10.13 -25.37
C TRP A 279 4.89 11.00 -24.13
N ILE A 280 4.04 10.81 -23.14
CA ILE A 280 4.10 11.47 -21.82
C ILE A 280 4.55 10.44 -20.79
N GLY A 281 5.29 10.87 -19.79
CA GLY A 281 5.67 10.08 -18.64
C GLY A 281 4.74 10.34 -17.45
N ILE A 282 4.32 9.27 -16.78
CA ILE A 282 3.58 9.30 -15.51
C ILE A 282 4.52 8.80 -14.42
N LYS A 283 4.79 9.59 -13.39
CA LYS A 283 5.65 9.22 -12.26
C LYS A 283 4.94 8.20 -11.37
N LEU A 284 5.57 7.05 -11.11
CA LEU A 284 5.00 5.93 -10.35
C LEU A 284 5.71 5.63 -9.03
N ASP A 285 6.90 6.17 -8.77
CA ASP A 285 7.65 6.01 -7.52
C ASP A 285 7.19 6.99 -6.42
N ARG A 286 5.88 7.08 -6.25
CA ARG A 286 5.20 7.97 -5.32
C ARG A 286 4.59 7.16 -4.16
N PRO A 287 4.41 7.76 -2.97
CA PRO A 287 3.72 7.10 -1.86
C PRO A 287 2.30 6.66 -2.21
N ARG A 288 1.66 7.44 -3.08
CA ARG A 288 0.28 7.21 -3.52
C ARG A 288 0.21 7.23 -5.04
N VAL A 289 0.00 6.06 -5.64
CA VAL A 289 -0.27 5.91 -7.07
C VAL A 289 -1.75 5.60 -7.24
N ASP A 290 -2.43 6.42 -8.02
CA ASP A 290 -3.80 6.15 -8.47
C ASP A 290 -3.73 5.12 -9.61
N TRP A 291 -3.97 3.85 -9.28
CA TRP A 291 -3.89 2.75 -10.24
C TRP A 291 -5.07 2.73 -11.22
N ASP A 292 -6.21 3.32 -10.86
CA ASP A 292 -7.34 3.49 -11.78
C ASP A 292 -6.99 4.50 -12.86
N HIS A 293 -6.36 5.62 -12.48
CA HIS A 293 -5.80 6.58 -13.42
C HIS A 293 -4.73 5.98 -14.33
N VAL A 294 -3.84 5.14 -13.79
CA VAL A 294 -2.85 4.39 -14.59
C VAL A 294 -3.54 3.45 -15.59
N ALA A 295 -4.59 2.75 -15.15
CA ALA A 295 -5.37 1.86 -16.02
C ALA A 295 -6.07 2.63 -17.15
N GLU A 296 -6.64 3.79 -16.87
CA GLU A 296 -7.24 4.68 -17.89
C GLU A 296 -6.19 5.11 -18.91
N TRP A 297 -4.99 5.52 -18.50
CA TRP A 297 -3.92 5.89 -19.40
C TRP A 297 -3.39 4.72 -20.24
N LEU A 298 -3.27 3.54 -19.65
CA LEU A 298 -2.91 2.32 -20.37
C LEU A 298 -3.94 1.98 -21.43
N GLN A 299 -5.23 2.02 -21.10
CA GLN A 299 -6.33 1.79 -22.04
C GLN A 299 -6.33 2.82 -23.16
N ARG A 300 -6.18 4.09 -22.85
CA ARG A 300 -6.13 5.20 -23.80
C ARG A 300 -4.96 5.06 -24.77
N SER A 301 -3.76 4.77 -24.24
CA SER A 301 -2.56 4.54 -25.02
C SER A 301 -2.70 3.29 -25.90
N TRP A 302 -3.28 2.22 -25.38
CA TRP A 302 -3.60 1.01 -26.13
C TRP A 302 -4.53 1.31 -27.31
N LEU A 303 -5.60 2.08 -27.10
CA LEU A 303 -6.54 2.50 -28.16
C LEU A 303 -5.83 3.31 -29.26
N ALA A 304 -4.90 4.19 -28.91
CA ALA A 304 -4.13 4.98 -29.86
C ALA A 304 -3.19 4.13 -30.74
N MET A 305 -2.69 3.00 -30.21
CA MET A 305 -1.72 2.14 -30.87
C MET A 305 -2.32 0.88 -31.49
N ALA A 306 -3.53 0.49 -31.09
CA ALA A 306 -4.22 -0.73 -31.50
C ALA A 306 -4.59 -0.70 -32.99
N PRO A 307 -4.52 -1.85 -33.69
CA PRO A 307 -5.03 -1.98 -35.05
C PRO A 307 -6.54 -1.67 -35.12
N PRO A 308 -7.06 -1.10 -36.24
CA PRO A 308 -8.47 -0.71 -36.38
C PRO A 308 -9.48 -1.84 -36.10
N ARG A 309 -9.11 -3.10 -36.32
CA ARG A 309 -9.97 -4.26 -36.03
C ARG A 309 -10.26 -4.40 -34.52
N LEU A 310 -9.28 -4.09 -33.64
CA LEU A 310 -9.43 -4.19 -32.20
C LEU A 310 -10.22 -3.01 -31.62
N THR A 311 -9.98 -1.79 -32.13
CA THR A 311 -10.69 -0.60 -31.68
C THR A 311 -12.18 -0.64 -32.03
N LYS A 312 -12.56 -1.27 -33.16
CA LYS A 312 -13.96 -1.49 -33.52
C LYS A 312 -14.67 -2.45 -32.56
N LEU A 313 -14.01 -3.52 -32.13
CA LEU A 313 -14.58 -4.48 -31.17
C LEU A 313 -14.88 -3.85 -29.81
N MET A 314 -13.96 -3.00 -29.30
CA MET A 314 -14.18 -2.34 -28.01
C MET A 314 -15.30 -1.26 -28.06
N ARG A 315 -15.52 -0.60 -29.18
CA ARG A 315 -16.64 0.36 -29.31
C ARG A 315 -18.00 -0.35 -29.22
N VAL A 316 -18.10 -1.54 -29.79
CA VAL A 316 -19.34 -2.34 -29.73
C VAL A 316 -19.60 -2.88 -28.32
N SER A 317 -18.55 -3.25 -27.56
CA SER A 317 -18.72 -3.74 -26.17
C SER A 317 -19.09 -2.67 -25.14
N ASN A 318 -18.85 -1.39 -25.44
CA ASN A 318 -19.23 -0.26 -24.57
C ASN A 318 -20.64 0.29 -24.87
N GLU A 319 -21.33 -0.22 -25.90
CA GLU A 319 -22.70 0.13 -26.27
C GLU A 319 -23.74 -0.85 -25.66
N PHE A 320 -23.31 -1.85 -24.92
CA PHE A 320 -24.15 -2.82 -24.19
C PHE A 320 -23.81 -2.78 -22.69
#